data_71d9f9be5c82646dceaacd11e0bd6d4e
#
_entry.id   71d9f9be5c82646dceaacd11e0bd6d4e
#
_cell.length_a   1.000
_cell.length_b   1.000
_cell.length_c   1.000
_cell.angle_alpha   90.00
_cell.angle_beta   90.00
_cell.angle_gamma   90.00
#
_symmetry.space_group_name_H-M   'P 1'
#
loop_
_entity.id
_entity.type
_entity.pdbx_description
1 polymer ?
#
loop_
_entity_poly.entity_id
_entity_poly.type
_entity_poly.pdbx_seq_one_letter_code
_entity_poly.pdbx_strand_id
1 'polypeptide(L)'
;MLMDESITLPGVAIGLNTQGFGNFHKGDSLNRYDMKAYGFYMSASKNWKTAFGNLGLHSGIGYNFTENDDGDEDPNIFFGADIELNPEFSILMEYNAALNENNMTTETLAISRGGYLNAAIRWTFVEHLHLELNLNNLLFDEEKVDYFKREIKIIYIEYFKYK
;
A
#
# COMPACT_ATOMS: atom_id res chain seq x y z
N MET A 1 2.45 12.54 11.54
CA MET A 1 3.65 12.82 10.73
C MET A 1 4.78 13.15 11.69
N LEU A 2 5.98 12.63 11.48
CA LEU A 2 7.16 12.90 12.33
C LEU A 2 7.98 14.09 11.82
N MET A 3 8.07 14.22 10.52
CA MET A 3 8.85 15.27 9.86
C MET A 3 8.16 15.67 8.55
N ASP A 4 7.98 16.96 8.38
CA ASP A 4 7.43 17.50 7.13
C ASP A 4 8.48 17.48 6.02
N GLU A 5 8.00 17.28 4.79
CA GLU A 5 8.87 17.39 3.62
C GLU A 5 9.43 18.82 3.47
N SER A 6 10.71 18.90 3.13
CA SER A 6 11.40 20.15 2.81
C SER A 6 12.05 20.04 1.43
N ILE A 7 12.74 21.09 0.98
CA ILE A 7 13.46 21.06 -0.31
C ILE A 7 14.47 19.90 -0.38
N THR A 8 15.16 19.62 0.72
CA THR A 8 16.26 18.64 0.76
C THR A 8 15.88 17.34 1.43
N LEU A 9 14.94 17.33 2.38
CA LEU A 9 14.59 16.17 3.18
C LEU A 9 13.21 15.62 2.79
N PRO A 10 13.02 14.29 2.80
CA PRO A 10 11.70 13.69 2.63
C PRO A 10 10.81 13.98 3.84
N GLY A 11 9.51 13.96 3.62
CA GLY A 11 8.55 13.84 4.72
C GLY A 11 8.61 12.43 5.30
N VAL A 12 8.49 12.31 6.63
CA VAL A 12 8.51 11.01 7.32
C VAL A 12 7.25 10.87 8.16
N ALA A 13 6.59 9.74 8.03
CA ALA A 13 5.40 9.39 8.81
C ALA A 13 5.56 8.02 9.47
N ILE A 14 4.90 7.85 10.60
CA ILE A 14 4.66 6.55 11.22
C ILE A 14 3.17 6.30 11.29
N GLY A 15 2.78 5.05 11.22
CA GLY A 15 1.39 4.64 11.32
C GLY A 15 1.23 3.22 11.83
N LEU A 16 -0.02 2.87 12.10
CA LEU A 16 -0.43 1.55 12.51
C LEU A 16 -1.61 1.12 11.64
N ASN A 17 -1.50 -0.06 11.05
CA ASN A 17 -2.57 -0.70 10.30
C ASN A 17 -2.67 -2.15 10.74
N THR A 18 -3.83 -2.55 11.26
CA THR A 18 -4.09 -3.91 11.76
C THR A 18 -5.10 -4.66 10.91
N GLN A 19 -5.55 -4.06 9.80
CA GLN A 19 -6.47 -4.69 8.87
C GLN A 19 -5.75 -4.97 7.56
N GLY A 20 -5.60 -6.26 7.26
CA GLY A 20 -5.11 -6.74 5.98
C GLY A 20 -6.19 -6.69 4.90
N PHE A 21 -5.92 -7.32 3.78
CA PHE A 21 -6.81 -7.33 2.63
C PHE A 21 -7.26 -8.77 2.31
N GLY A 22 -8.51 -8.90 1.82
CA GLY A 22 -9.09 -10.20 1.49
C GLY A 22 -9.87 -10.81 2.65
N ASN A 23 -9.97 -12.13 2.66
CA ASN A 23 -10.68 -12.86 3.71
C ASN A 23 -9.80 -13.00 4.96
N PHE A 24 -10.43 -12.97 6.13
CA PHE A 24 -9.73 -13.27 7.37
C PHE A 24 -9.85 -14.77 7.68
N HIS A 25 -8.72 -15.47 7.75
CA HIS A 25 -8.63 -16.89 8.07
C HIS A 25 -8.52 -17.08 9.57
N LYS A 26 -9.66 -17.29 10.21
CA LYS A 26 -9.73 -17.53 11.65
C LYS A 26 -9.59 -19.04 11.93
N GLY A 27 -8.61 -19.40 12.73
CA GLY A 27 -8.30 -20.80 13.05
C GLY A 27 -7.22 -21.38 12.14
N ASP A 28 -7.05 -22.68 12.14
CA ASP A 28 -6.05 -23.42 11.35
C ASP A 28 -4.60 -22.92 11.51
N SER A 29 -4.30 -22.29 12.65
CA SER A 29 -2.98 -21.70 12.97
C SER A 29 -2.59 -20.50 12.11
N LEU A 30 -3.53 -19.88 11.39
CA LEU A 30 -3.23 -18.75 10.51
C LEU A 30 -3.57 -17.39 11.14
N ASN A 31 -4.80 -17.19 11.61
CA ASN A 31 -5.29 -15.95 12.20
C ASN A 31 -4.81 -14.69 11.45
N ARG A 32 -4.93 -14.70 10.13
CA ARG A 32 -4.47 -13.61 9.26
C ARG A 32 -5.43 -13.36 8.10
N TYR A 33 -5.27 -12.23 7.44
CA TYR A 33 -5.88 -11.94 6.15
C TYR A 33 -5.15 -12.66 5.00
N ASP A 34 -5.82 -12.76 3.84
CA ASP A 34 -5.18 -13.25 2.60
C ASP A 34 -3.86 -12.49 2.33
N MET A 35 -3.89 -11.16 2.47
CA MET A 35 -2.73 -10.27 2.47
C MET A 35 -2.62 -9.64 3.85
N LYS A 36 -1.47 -9.80 4.52
CA LYS A 36 -1.25 -9.25 5.86
C LYS A 36 -1.34 -7.73 5.89
N ALA A 37 -1.79 -7.20 7.02
CA ALA A 37 -1.71 -5.78 7.31
C ALA A 37 -0.24 -5.32 7.39
N TYR A 38 0.00 -4.02 7.15
CA TYR A 38 1.34 -3.45 7.32
C TYR A 38 1.85 -3.46 8.77
N GLY A 39 0.94 -3.61 9.74
CA GLY A 39 1.28 -3.52 11.14
C GLY A 39 1.70 -2.12 11.56
N PHE A 40 2.74 -2.02 12.37
CA PHE A 40 3.39 -0.75 12.65
C PHE A 40 4.36 -0.43 11.50
N TYR A 41 4.24 0.74 10.91
CA TYR A 41 5.06 1.10 9.75
C TYR A 41 5.63 2.51 9.85
N MET A 42 6.74 2.70 9.18
CA MET A 42 7.36 3.98 8.90
C MET A 42 7.48 4.18 7.39
N SER A 43 7.11 5.35 6.92
CA SER A 43 7.22 5.71 5.51
C SER A 43 7.94 7.03 5.32
N ALA A 44 8.67 7.14 4.21
CA ALA A 44 9.31 8.35 3.73
C ALA A 44 8.77 8.70 2.34
N SER A 45 8.50 9.98 2.11
CA SER A 45 7.92 10.48 0.86
C SER A 45 8.63 11.74 0.40
N LYS A 46 8.88 11.82 -0.91
CA LYS A 46 9.52 12.97 -1.53
C LYS A 46 8.87 13.31 -2.86
N ASN A 47 8.61 14.60 -3.07
CA ASN A 47 7.97 15.11 -4.27
C ASN A 47 8.90 16.02 -5.09
N TRP A 48 8.80 15.93 -6.40
CA TRP A 48 9.54 16.76 -7.35
C TRP A 48 8.61 17.29 -8.43
N LYS A 49 8.83 18.55 -8.80
CA LYS A 49 8.22 19.12 -10.01
C LYS A 49 9.04 18.68 -11.22
N THR A 50 8.37 18.05 -12.17
CA THR A 50 8.97 17.62 -13.45
C THR A 50 8.32 18.32 -14.62
N ALA A 51 8.88 18.13 -15.83
CA ALA A 51 8.27 18.65 -17.06
C ALA A 51 6.91 17.99 -17.40
N PHE A 52 6.65 16.80 -16.83
CA PHE A 52 5.44 16.01 -17.09
C PHE A 52 4.42 16.08 -15.95
N GLY A 53 4.69 16.84 -14.90
CA GLY A 53 3.83 16.96 -13.73
C GLY A 53 4.61 16.83 -12.42
N ASN A 54 3.90 16.65 -11.31
CA ASN A 54 4.51 16.42 -10.01
C ASN A 54 4.72 14.91 -9.83
N LEU A 55 5.95 14.52 -9.54
CA LEU A 55 6.34 13.14 -9.27
C LEU A 55 6.55 12.96 -7.77
N GLY A 56 5.82 12.05 -7.16
CA GLY A 56 6.02 11.57 -5.79
C GLY A 56 6.71 10.21 -5.80
N LEU A 57 7.68 10.03 -4.90
CA LEU A 57 8.27 8.72 -4.59
C LEU A 57 8.12 8.46 -3.10
N HIS A 58 7.75 7.23 -2.79
CA HIS A 58 7.45 6.77 -1.45
C HIS A 58 8.17 5.45 -1.17
N SER A 59 8.59 5.26 0.05
CA SER A 59 9.11 3.98 0.51
C SER A 59 8.80 3.80 1.98
N GLY A 60 8.70 2.57 2.41
CA GLY A 60 8.46 2.29 3.82
C GLY A 60 8.83 0.89 4.22
N ILE A 61 8.90 0.71 5.53
CA ILE A 61 9.10 -0.56 6.19
C ILE A 61 8.00 -0.74 7.23
N GLY A 62 7.45 -1.93 7.32
CA GLY A 62 6.42 -2.31 8.28
C GLY A 62 6.79 -3.58 9.03
N TYR A 63 6.23 -3.74 10.21
CA TYR A 63 6.30 -4.96 10.99
C TYR A 63 4.91 -5.29 11.52
N ASN A 64 4.38 -6.43 11.07
CA ASN A 64 3.10 -6.92 11.56
C ASN A 64 3.32 -7.80 12.79
N PHE A 65 2.66 -7.47 13.88
CA PHE A 65 2.72 -8.20 15.14
C PHE A 65 1.37 -8.85 15.51
N THR A 66 0.37 -8.76 14.65
CA THR A 66 -0.98 -9.26 14.91
C THR A 66 -1.35 -10.49 14.09
N GLU A 67 -0.56 -10.82 13.07
CA GLU A 67 -0.84 -11.89 12.12
C GLU A 67 0.39 -12.80 11.93
N ASN A 68 1.01 -13.20 13.03
CA ASN A 68 2.26 -13.97 13.03
C ASN A 68 2.06 -15.47 13.33
N ASP A 69 0.81 -15.92 13.49
CA ASP A 69 0.52 -17.33 13.78
C ASP A 69 0.89 -18.27 12.63
N ASP A 70 1.08 -17.74 11.43
CA ASP A 70 1.58 -18.48 10.27
C ASP A 70 3.10 -18.76 10.33
N GLY A 71 3.80 -18.20 11.31
CA GLY A 71 5.22 -18.39 11.55
C GLY A 71 6.15 -17.49 10.73
N ASP A 72 5.59 -16.58 9.95
CA ASP A 72 6.37 -15.59 9.20
C ASP A 72 6.31 -14.22 9.90
N GLU A 73 7.40 -13.87 10.58
CA GLU A 73 7.53 -12.64 11.36
C GLU A 73 8.48 -11.62 10.70
N ASP A 74 8.80 -11.79 9.45
CA ASP A 74 9.74 -10.90 8.78
C ASP A 74 9.18 -9.47 8.63
N PRO A 75 10.04 -8.44 8.74
CA PRO A 75 9.63 -7.10 8.39
C PRO A 75 9.34 -7.00 6.90
N ASN A 76 8.33 -6.24 6.53
CA ASN A 76 7.97 -6.02 5.15
C ASN A 76 8.45 -4.66 4.64
N ILE A 77 8.73 -4.55 3.34
CA ILE A 77 9.10 -3.30 2.68
C ILE A 77 8.14 -3.02 1.54
N PHE A 78 7.86 -1.74 1.33
CA PHE A 78 7.01 -1.29 0.23
C PHE A 78 7.55 -0.02 -0.42
N PHE A 79 7.22 0.16 -1.68
CA PHE A 79 7.59 1.29 -2.49
C PHE A 79 6.37 1.82 -3.23
N GLY A 80 6.30 3.12 -3.41
CA GLY A 80 5.25 3.77 -4.18
C GLY A 80 5.80 4.85 -5.07
N ALA A 81 5.10 5.10 -6.15
CA ALA A 81 5.32 6.25 -7.01
C ALA A 81 3.97 6.79 -7.47
N ASP A 82 3.85 8.09 -7.51
CA ASP A 82 2.71 8.75 -8.12
C ASP A 82 3.16 9.86 -9.04
N ILE A 83 2.40 10.08 -10.09
CA ILE A 83 2.58 11.22 -10.98
C ILE A 83 1.25 11.95 -11.14
N GLU A 84 1.24 13.21 -10.73
CA GLU A 84 0.15 14.12 -10.97
C GLU A 84 0.36 14.79 -12.34
N LEU A 85 -0.31 14.27 -13.37
CA LEU A 85 -0.19 14.78 -14.74
C LEU A 85 -0.76 16.19 -14.89
N ASN A 86 -1.83 16.45 -14.18
CA ASN A 86 -2.50 17.74 -14.07
C ASN A 86 -3.36 17.73 -12.79
N PRO A 87 -4.00 18.86 -12.38
CA PRO A 87 -4.78 18.93 -11.15
C PRO A 87 -5.94 17.93 -11.06
N GLU A 88 -6.37 17.38 -12.19
CA GLU A 88 -7.51 16.47 -12.24
C GLU A 88 -7.07 14.99 -12.26
N PHE A 89 -5.92 14.64 -12.83
CA PHE A 89 -5.51 13.27 -13.06
C PHE A 89 -4.16 12.93 -12.46
N SER A 90 -4.14 11.85 -11.68
CA SER A 90 -2.93 11.24 -11.14
C SER A 90 -2.89 9.75 -11.45
N ILE A 91 -1.68 9.23 -11.66
CA ILE A 91 -1.41 7.79 -11.77
C ILE A 91 -0.59 7.41 -10.55
N LEU A 92 -0.97 6.31 -9.91
CA LEU A 92 -0.32 5.80 -8.71
C LEU A 92 0.14 4.37 -8.97
N MET A 93 1.30 4.00 -8.44
CA MET A 93 1.82 2.64 -8.44
C MET A 93 2.38 2.32 -7.06
N GLU A 94 2.15 1.10 -6.60
CA GLU A 94 2.67 0.60 -5.33
C GLU A 94 3.20 -0.83 -5.54
N TYR A 95 4.36 -1.10 -4.99
CA TYR A 95 4.93 -2.43 -4.89
C TYR A 95 5.16 -2.78 -3.43
N ASN A 96 4.53 -3.85 -2.98
CA ASN A 96 4.71 -4.45 -1.67
C ASN A 96 5.53 -5.74 -1.85
N ALA A 97 6.70 -5.81 -1.24
CA ALA A 97 7.59 -6.96 -1.40
C ALA A 97 7.07 -8.23 -0.71
N ALA A 98 6.10 -8.09 0.19
CA ALA A 98 5.46 -9.19 0.92
C ALA A 98 6.46 -10.16 1.57
N LEU A 99 7.54 -9.62 2.14
CA LEU A 99 8.60 -10.43 2.75
C LEU A 99 8.10 -11.23 3.95
N ASN A 100 7.07 -10.73 4.63
CA ASN A 100 6.38 -11.38 5.74
C ASN A 100 5.29 -12.36 5.30
N GLU A 101 5.26 -12.74 4.03
CA GLU A 101 4.28 -13.66 3.46
C GLU A 101 4.94 -14.71 2.56
N ASN A 102 6.25 -14.87 2.63
CA ASN A 102 7.03 -15.74 1.76
C ASN A 102 7.52 -17.02 2.45
N ASN A 103 7.16 -17.24 3.70
CA ASN A 103 7.56 -18.41 4.45
C ASN A 103 6.76 -19.65 3.99
N MET A 104 7.48 -20.63 3.46
CA MET A 104 6.92 -21.84 2.87
C MET A 104 6.33 -22.83 3.88
N THR A 105 6.38 -22.59 5.17
CA THR A 105 5.80 -23.49 6.17
C THR A 105 4.29 -23.52 6.15
N THR A 106 3.66 -22.50 5.57
CA THR A 106 2.21 -22.41 5.40
C THR A 106 1.85 -22.50 3.91
N GLU A 107 1.84 -23.70 3.38
CA GLU A 107 1.63 -23.97 1.94
C GLU A 107 0.33 -23.42 1.34
N THR A 108 -0.65 -23.06 2.16
CA THR A 108 -1.98 -22.63 1.71
C THR A 108 -2.10 -21.16 1.34
N LEU A 109 -1.28 -20.29 1.92
CA LEU A 109 -1.33 -18.85 1.68
C LEU A 109 0.04 -18.23 1.40
N ALA A 110 1.09 -19.03 1.35
CA ALA A 110 2.42 -18.53 1.00
C ALA A 110 2.39 -17.97 -0.41
N ILE A 111 2.77 -16.71 -0.52
CA ILE A 111 2.87 -16.05 -1.81
C ILE A 111 4.20 -16.41 -2.41
N SER A 112 4.13 -16.88 -3.64
CA SER A 112 5.34 -17.12 -4.35
C SER A 112 6.02 -15.81 -4.71
N ARG A 113 7.20 -15.61 -4.19
CA ARG A 113 8.41 -14.87 -4.66
C ARG A 113 8.29 -13.52 -5.38
N GLY A 114 7.13 -12.91 -5.58
CA GLY A 114 7.01 -11.70 -6.41
C GLY A 114 6.47 -10.46 -5.70
N GLY A 115 5.91 -10.62 -4.50
CA GLY A 115 5.21 -9.52 -3.83
C GLY A 115 3.95 -9.09 -4.59
N TYR A 116 3.46 -7.89 -4.30
CA TYR A 116 2.26 -7.33 -4.92
C TYR A 116 2.57 -6.05 -5.66
N LEU A 117 2.18 -5.97 -6.92
CA LEU A 117 2.19 -4.72 -7.68
C LEU A 117 0.76 -4.23 -7.84
N ASN A 118 0.51 -3.00 -7.40
CA ASN A 118 -0.77 -2.33 -7.52
C ASN A 118 -0.61 -1.07 -8.38
N ALA A 119 -1.65 -0.71 -9.12
CA ALA A 119 -1.71 0.56 -9.83
C ALA A 119 -3.09 1.19 -9.66
N ALA A 120 -3.14 2.52 -9.72
CA ALA A 120 -4.40 3.24 -9.67
C ALA A 120 -4.38 4.46 -10.59
N ILE A 121 -5.57 4.85 -11.02
CA ILE A 121 -5.83 6.13 -11.67
C ILE A 121 -6.78 6.88 -10.76
N ARG A 122 -6.40 8.09 -10.37
CA ARG A 122 -7.22 8.99 -9.58
C ARG A 122 -7.70 10.14 -10.47
N TRP A 123 -8.98 10.39 -10.43
CA TRP A 123 -9.60 11.55 -11.04
C TRP A 123 -10.22 12.45 -9.97
N THR A 124 -9.77 13.70 -9.93
CA THR A 124 -10.26 14.74 -9.02
C THR A 124 -11.32 15.56 -9.76
N PHE A 125 -12.59 15.37 -9.39
CA PHE A 125 -13.70 16.12 -10.02
C PHE A 125 -13.81 17.54 -9.51
N VAL A 126 -13.63 17.70 -8.22
CA VAL A 126 -13.60 18.97 -7.50
C VAL A 126 -12.57 18.85 -6.39
N GLU A 127 -12.15 19.97 -5.84
CA GLU A 127 -11.05 20.06 -4.87
C GLU A 127 -11.09 19.02 -3.72
N HIS A 128 -12.26 18.54 -3.37
CA HIS A 128 -12.48 17.63 -2.23
C HIS A 128 -13.02 16.24 -2.61
N LEU A 129 -13.33 16.00 -3.89
CA LEU A 129 -13.95 14.75 -4.33
C LEU A 129 -13.10 14.05 -5.40
N HIS A 130 -12.65 12.86 -5.09
CA HIS A 130 -11.83 12.05 -5.97
C HIS A 130 -12.52 10.71 -6.27
N LEU A 131 -12.42 10.27 -7.51
CA LEU A 131 -12.70 8.90 -7.94
C LEU A 131 -11.37 8.19 -8.19
N GLU A 132 -11.22 6.99 -7.64
CA GLU A 132 -10.02 6.20 -7.83
C GLU A 132 -10.40 4.81 -8.33
N LEU A 133 -9.77 4.41 -9.42
CA LEU A 133 -9.84 3.05 -9.96
C LEU A 133 -8.54 2.34 -9.61
N ASN A 134 -8.63 1.34 -8.75
CA ASN A 134 -7.49 0.54 -8.32
C ASN A 134 -7.46 -0.80 -9.06
N LEU A 135 -6.28 -1.19 -9.48
CA LEU A 135 -5.93 -2.48 -10.05
C LEU A 135 -4.93 -3.13 -9.11
N ASN A 136 -5.38 -4.10 -8.33
CA ASN A 136 -4.56 -4.73 -7.30
C ASN A 136 -4.01 -6.07 -7.80
N ASN A 137 -2.80 -6.40 -7.38
CA ASN A 137 -2.08 -7.62 -7.70
C ASN A 137 -1.90 -7.85 -9.22
N LEU A 138 -1.17 -6.94 -9.87
CA LEU A 138 -0.88 -7.00 -11.31
C LEU A 138 0.17 -8.06 -11.70
N LEU A 139 0.92 -8.59 -10.74
CA LEU A 139 1.98 -9.56 -11.03
C LEU A 139 1.44 -10.97 -11.27
N PHE A 140 0.16 -11.25 -10.92
CA PHE A 140 -0.50 -12.54 -11.18
C PHE A 140 0.36 -13.75 -10.83
N ASP A 141 0.90 -13.80 -9.63
CA ASP A 141 1.69 -14.94 -9.21
C ASP A 141 0.76 -16.04 -8.60
N GLU A 142 0.64 -16.99 -9.18
CA GLU A 142 -0.19 -17.72 -10.08
C GLU A 142 -0.97 -18.89 -9.55
N GLU A 143 -0.65 -19.58 -8.54
CA GLU A 143 -1.35 -20.86 -8.30
C GLU A 143 -2.25 -20.86 -7.06
N LYS A 144 -2.07 -19.95 -6.15
CA LYS A 144 -2.75 -20.02 -4.85
C LYS A 144 -3.53 -18.78 -4.42
N VAL A 145 -3.25 -17.63 -4.99
CA VAL A 145 -3.98 -16.36 -4.69
C VAL A 145 -4.48 -15.73 -5.98
N ASP A 146 -5.58 -16.23 -6.47
CA ASP A 146 -6.25 -15.79 -7.71
C ASP A 146 -7.01 -14.47 -7.51
N TYR A 147 -6.31 -13.40 -7.10
CA TYR A 147 -6.96 -12.12 -6.81
C TYR A 147 -6.39 -10.94 -7.58
N PHE A 148 -6.65 -10.91 -8.87
CA PHE A 148 -6.73 -9.63 -9.54
C PHE A 148 -8.01 -8.93 -9.09
N LYS A 149 -7.88 -7.97 -8.18
CA LYS A 149 -9.03 -7.19 -7.71
C LYS A 149 -9.05 -5.82 -8.37
N ARG A 150 -10.23 -5.46 -8.86
CA ARG A 150 -10.56 -4.11 -9.31
C ARG A 150 -11.41 -3.46 -8.23
N GLU A 151 -11.02 -2.27 -7.82
CA GLU A 151 -11.73 -1.54 -6.80
C GLU A 151 -12.00 -0.12 -7.29
N ILE A 152 -13.22 0.37 -7.06
CA ILE A 152 -13.57 1.77 -7.28
C ILE A 152 -13.76 2.41 -5.93
N LYS A 153 -13.01 3.48 -5.66
CA LYS A 153 -13.13 4.28 -4.43
C LYS A 153 -13.65 5.66 -4.76
N ILE A 154 -14.57 6.14 -3.95
CA ILE A 154 -14.98 7.55 -3.91
C ILE A 154 -14.39 8.11 -2.62
N ILE A 155 -13.55 9.13 -2.74
CA ILE A 155 -12.82 9.72 -1.63
C ILE A 155 -13.27 11.17 -1.49
N TYR A 156 -13.82 11.51 -0.32
CA TYR A 156 -14.13 12.89 0.05
C TYR A 156 -13.18 13.34 1.15
N ILE A 157 -12.52 14.49 0.95
CA ILE A 157 -11.55 15.05 1.91
C ILE A 157 -12.02 16.43 2.33
N GLU A 158 -12.18 16.66 3.62
CA GLU A 158 -12.50 17.97 4.17
C GLU A 158 -11.41 18.43 5.12
N TYR A 159 -10.97 19.68 4.94
CA TYR A 159 -9.96 20.31 5.78
C TYR A 159 -10.62 21.21 6.81
N PHE A 160 -10.54 20.81 8.07
CA PHE A 160 -11.00 21.64 9.18
C PHE A 160 -9.91 22.68 9.50
N LYS A 161 -10.19 23.95 9.22
CA LYS A 161 -9.32 25.05 9.68
C LYS A 161 -9.68 25.40 11.13
N TYR A 162 -8.78 25.14 12.05
CA TYR A 162 -8.85 25.75 13.36
C TYR A 162 -8.59 27.26 13.20
N LYS A 163 -9.55 28.07 13.65
CA LYS A 163 -9.37 29.53 13.76
C LYS A 163 -8.59 29.84 15.03
#